data_4841868d6235a8c4ef00bbad3628253a
#
_entry.id   4841868d6235a8c4ef00bbad3628253a
#
_cell.length_a   1.000
_cell.length_b   1.000
_cell.length_c   1.000
_cell.angle_alpha   90.00
_cell.angle_beta   90.00
_cell.angle_gamma   90.00
#
_symmetry.space_group_name_H-M   'P 1'
#
loop_
_entity.id
_entity.type
_entity.pdbx_description
1 polymer ?
#
loop_
_entity_poly.entity_id
_entity_poly.type
_entity_poly.pdbx_seq_one_letter_code
_entity_poly.pdbx_strand_id
1 'polypeptide(L)'
;MKSWYRSWFDSPYYHLLYRNRDGREASAFIDQIIKYFQPDTAAHFLDLACGQGRHSIQINQKGFTTTGVDLSEQNINKAKAHENGNLTFHVHDMRLPFRENAFDFALNLFTSFGYFTTSQENADVLNALHYNLKPKGKLLIDFLNIAEVQKGLIHSEKLSIEGVQFEINRKIEKGFITKEIHVSDGGKTAVFYESVSALSKQDFVGLLGSTGFEILDIFGNYNLAQFDRESSPRLIIIARKSP
;
A
#
# COMPACT_ATOMS: atom_id res chain seq x y z
N MET A 1 -20.29 2.28 4.75
CA MET A 1 -19.72 0.97 4.28
C MET A 1 -18.58 0.57 5.23
N LYS A 2 -18.92 0.02 6.41
CA LYS A 2 -17.92 -0.41 7.38
C LYS A 2 -17.21 -1.65 6.84
N SER A 3 -15.88 -1.58 6.71
CA SER A 3 -14.96 -2.70 6.42
C SER A 3 -15.07 -3.39 5.04
N TRP A 4 -15.36 -2.68 3.95
CA TRP A 4 -15.32 -3.22 2.58
C TRP A 4 -14.00 -3.93 2.26
N TYR A 5 -12.89 -3.42 2.78
CA TYR A 5 -11.55 -3.96 2.56
C TYR A 5 -11.37 -5.37 3.13
N ARG A 6 -12.05 -5.76 4.22
CA ARG A 6 -11.98 -7.13 4.77
C ARG A 6 -12.56 -8.17 3.82
N SER A 7 -13.75 -7.92 3.29
CA SER A 7 -14.42 -8.86 2.38
C SER A 7 -13.77 -8.93 1.01
N TRP A 8 -13.26 -7.80 0.51
CA TRP A 8 -12.67 -7.73 -0.81
C TRP A 8 -11.26 -8.32 -0.87
N PHE A 9 -10.35 -7.89 0.00
CA PHE A 9 -8.97 -8.37 0.00
C PHE A 9 -8.82 -9.85 0.42
N ASP A 10 -9.81 -10.41 1.12
CA ASP A 10 -9.88 -11.85 1.42
C ASP A 10 -10.54 -12.65 0.29
N SER A 11 -11.14 -12.00 -0.71
CA SER A 11 -11.84 -12.66 -1.80
C SER A 11 -10.86 -13.28 -2.80
N PRO A 12 -11.11 -14.52 -3.30
CA PRO A 12 -10.35 -15.09 -4.40
C PRO A 12 -10.43 -14.23 -5.67
N TYR A 13 -11.52 -13.49 -5.85
CA TYR A 13 -11.72 -12.61 -6.98
C TYR A 13 -10.79 -11.39 -6.97
N TYR A 14 -10.38 -10.90 -5.79
CA TYR A 14 -9.35 -9.88 -5.68
C TYR A 14 -8.02 -10.37 -6.27
N HIS A 15 -7.59 -11.56 -5.87
CA HIS A 15 -6.33 -12.12 -6.36
C HIS A 15 -6.39 -12.44 -7.85
N LEU A 16 -7.54 -12.86 -8.37
CA LEU A 16 -7.74 -13.11 -9.78
C LEU A 16 -7.70 -11.82 -10.59
N LEU A 17 -8.43 -10.78 -10.16
CA LEU A 17 -8.52 -9.49 -10.85
C LEU A 17 -7.14 -8.80 -10.93
N TYR A 18 -6.34 -8.90 -9.86
CA TYR A 18 -5.04 -8.24 -9.75
C TYR A 18 -3.83 -9.18 -9.92
N ARG A 19 -4.03 -10.35 -10.51
CA ARG A 19 -2.98 -11.38 -10.69
C ARG A 19 -1.76 -10.92 -11.51
N ASN A 20 -1.97 -9.96 -12.43
CA ASN A 20 -0.91 -9.41 -13.28
C ASN A 20 0.06 -8.46 -12.56
N ARG A 21 -0.19 -8.17 -11.28
CA ARG A 21 0.78 -7.47 -10.42
C ARG A 21 1.90 -8.44 -10.07
N ASP A 22 2.85 -8.60 -11.00
CA ASP A 22 3.85 -9.67 -10.93
C ASP A 22 4.99 -9.39 -9.92
N GLY A 23 5.74 -10.46 -9.60
CA GLY A 23 6.89 -10.38 -8.71
C GLY A 23 8.05 -9.58 -9.30
N ARG A 24 8.14 -9.41 -10.63
CA ARG A 24 9.21 -8.67 -11.31
C ARG A 24 9.07 -7.16 -11.07
N GLU A 25 7.86 -6.63 -11.18
CA GLU A 25 7.59 -5.23 -10.86
C GLU A 25 7.91 -4.93 -9.40
N ALA A 26 7.45 -5.80 -8.48
CA ALA A 26 7.76 -5.68 -7.06
C ALA A 26 9.26 -5.72 -6.79
N SER A 27 9.99 -6.66 -7.41
CA SER A 27 11.44 -6.80 -7.25
C SER A 27 12.18 -5.56 -7.76
N ALA A 28 11.83 -5.08 -8.96
CA ALA A 28 12.46 -3.91 -9.55
C ALA A 28 12.24 -2.65 -8.68
N PHE A 29 11.04 -2.48 -8.13
CA PHE A 29 10.77 -1.34 -7.26
C PHE A 29 11.53 -1.44 -5.92
N ILE A 30 11.60 -2.62 -5.31
CA ILE A 30 12.42 -2.84 -4.10
C ILE A 30 13.89 -2.57 -4.38
N ASP A 31 14.43 -2.91 -5.56
CA ASP A 31 15.79 -2.57 -5.96
C ASP A 31 16.04 -1.05 -5.96
N GLN A 32 15.11 -0.27 -6.49
CA GLN A 32 15.21 1.19 -6.48
C GLN A 32 15.12 1.76 -5.05
N ILE A 33 14.23 1.23 -4.22
CA ILE A 33 14.09 1.64 -2.81
C ILE A 33 15.37 1.39 -2.03
N ILE A 34 15.97 0.20 -2.17
CA ILE A 34 17.22 -0.15 -1.48
C ILE A 34 18.38 0.71 -1.99
N LYS A 35 18.48 0.92 -3.30
CA LYS A 35 19.47 1.81 -3.90
C LYS A 35 19.37 3.25 -3.39
N TYR A 36 18.14 3.75 -3.18
CA TYR A 36 17.90 5.09 -2.65
C TYR A 36 18.21 5.18 -1.15
N PHE A 37 17.74 4.22 -0.37
CA PHE A 37 17.91 4.24 1.10
C PHE A 37 19.33 3.92 1.54
N GLN A 38 20.06 3.10 0.80
CA GLN A 38 21.39 2.57 1.16
C GLN A 38 21.41 2.05 2.61
N PRO A 39 20.51 1.09 2.95
CA PRO A 39 20.37 0.64 4.33
C PRO A 39 21.62 -0.12 4.81
N ASP A 40 21.93 0.01 6.10
CA ASP A 40 22.90 -0.85 6.75
C ASP A 40 22.45 -2.31 6.72
N THR A 41 23.38 -3.26 6.73
CA THR A 41 23.07 -4.70 6.67
C THR A 41 22.21 -5.19 7.82
N ALA A 42 22.23 -4.51 8.96
CA ALA A 42 21.38 -4.80 10.14
C ALA A 42 20.03 -4.09 10.12
N ALA A 43 19.69 -3.38 9.05
CA ALA A 43 18.45 -2.62 8.96
C ALA A 43 17.20 -3.51 9.02
N HIS A 44 16.19 -3.03 9.73
CA HIS A 44 14.92 -3.71 9.89
C HIS A 44 13.81 -2.94 9.14
N PHE A 45 13.14 -3.62 8.22
CA PHE A 45 12.03 -3.08 7.44
C PHE A 45 10.67 -3.51 8.00
N LEU A 46 9.73 -2.59 8.03
CA LEU A 46 8.30 -2.84 8.22
C LEU A 46 7.58 -2.69 6.87
N ASP A 47 6.91 -3.74 6.42
CA ASP A 47 6.00 -3.70 5.25
C ASP A 47 4.56 -3.64 5.76
N LEU A 48 3.94 -2.46 5.66
CA LEU A 48 2.62 -2.16 6.19
C LEU A 48 1.53 -2.44 5.15
N ALA A 49 0.53 -3.24 5.51
CA ALA A 49 -0.46 -3.83 4.61
C ALA A 49 0.22 -4.71 3.54
N CYS A 50 1.04 -5.65 4.00
CA CYS A 50 1.91 -6.47 3.17
C CYS A 50 1.16 -7.51 2.32
N GLY A 51 -0.13 -7.76 2.59
CA GLY A 51 -0.90 -8.83 1.96
C GLY A 51 -0.25 -10.19 2.16
N GLN A 52 -0.01 -10.91 1.07
CA GLN A 52 0.69 -12.22 1.08
C GLN A 52 2.22 -12.10 1.14
N GLY A 53 2.75 -10.92 1.46
CA GLY A 53 4.18 -10.71 1.73
C GLY A 53 5.07 -10.54 0.50
N ARG A 54 4.53 -10.23 -0.67
CA ARG A 54 5.30 -10.12 -1.92
C ARG A 54 6.53 -9.22 -1.80
N HIS A 55 6.38 -8.01 -1.25
CA HIS A 55 7.49 -7.07 -1.09
C HIS A 55 8.38 -7.44 0.10
N SER A 56 7.78 -7.89 1.20
CA SER A 56 8.51 -8.38 2.37
C SER A 56 9.50 -9.49 2.02
N ILE A 57 9.05 -10.45 1.19
CA ILE A 57 9.88 -11.56 0.69
C ILE A 57 11.05 -11.01 -0.15
N GLN A 58 10.79 -10.07 -1.06
CA GLN A 58 11.83 -9.47 -1.90
C GLN A 58 12.88 -8.71 -1.07
N ILE A 59 12.47 -7.96 -0.05
CA ILE A 59 13.38 -7.25 0.84
C ILE A 59 14.24 -8.27 1.62
N ASN A 60 13.62 -9.31 2.15
CA ASN A 60 14.33 -10.35 2.88
C ASN A 60 15.34 -11.13 2.00
N GLN A 61 14.99 -11.43 0.75
CA GLN A 61 15.91 -12.06 -0.22
C GLN A 61 17.16 -11.20 -0.52
N LYS A 62 17.10 -9.88 -0.27
CA LYS A 62 18.25 -8.98 -0.36
C LYS A 62 19.07 -8.93 0.95
N GLY A 63 18.73 -9.75 1.95
CA GLY A 63 19.48 -9.91 3.19
C GLY A 63 18.98 -9.07 4.36
N PHE A 64 17.91 -8.32 4.23
CA PHE A 64 17.41 -7.46 5.30
C PHE A 64 16.37 -8.14 6.19
N THR A 65 16.42 -7.84 7.48
CA THR A 65 15.36 -8.23 8.41
C THR A 65 14.07 -7.53 8.06
N THR A 66 12.98 -8.30 7.95
CA THR A 66 11.70 -7.76 7.47
C THR A 66 10.54 -8.28 8.32
N THR A 67 9.65 -7.40 8.68
CA THR A 67 8.37 -7.72 9.31
C THR A 67 7.24 -7.22 8.41
N GLY A 68 6.38 -8.12 7.96
CA GLY A 68 5.15 -7.80 7.23
C GLY A 68 3.97 -7.78 8.19
N VAL A 69 3.10 -6.77 8.06
CA VAL A 69 1.84 -6.72 8.81
C VAL A 69 0.67 -6.45 7.88
N ASP A 70 -0.45 -7.15 8.09
CA ASP A 70 -1.68 -6.98 7.33
C ASP A 70 -2.90 -7.27 8.21
N LEU A 71 -4.04 -6.70 7.88
CA LEU A 71 -5.29 -6.94 8.61
C LEU A 71 -5.91 -8.30 8.27
N SER A 72 -5.64 -8.83 7.08
CA SER A 72 -6.18 -10.10 6.59
C SER A 72 -5.43 -11.28 7.19
N GLU A 73 -6.13 -12.03 8.05
CA GLU A 73 -5.60 -13.29 8.60
C GLU A 73 -5.31 -14.32 7.49
N GLN A 74 -6.14 -14.37 6.44
CA GLN A 74 -5.94 -15.30 5.32
C GLN A 74 -4.66 -14.98 4.56
N ASN A 75 -4.40 -13.71 4.28
CA ASN A 75 -3.19 -13.28 3.60
C ASN A 75 -1.94 -13.55 4.45
N ILE A 76 -2.00 -13.23 5.74
CA ILE A 76 -0.90 -13.50 6.68
C ILE A 76 -0.62 -15.01 6.80
N ASN A 77 -1.65 -15.86 6.87
CA ASN A 77 -1.44 -17.30 6.92
C ASN A 77 -0.73 -17.84 5.66
N LYS A 78 -1.01 -17.27 4.48
CA LYS A 78 -0.25 -17.58 3.25
C LYS A 78 1.17 -17.05 3.29
N ALA A 79 1.36 -15.80 3.77
CA ALA A 79 2.68 -15.19 3.87
C ALA A 79 3.61 -15.95 4.83
N LYS A 80 3.08 -16.49 5.92
CA LYS A 80 3.82 -17.28 6.91
C LYS A 80 4.52 -18.51 6.35
N ALA A 81 4.09 -19.04 5.22
CA ALA A 81 4.81 -20.12 4.53
C ALA A 81 6.24 -19.72 4.10
N HIS A 82 6.54 -18.41 4.06
CA HIS A 82 7.85 -17.87 3.70
C HIS A 82 8.64 -17.35 4.90
N GLU A 83 8.14 -17.51 6.14
CA GLU A 83 8.84 -17.07 7.35
C GLU A 83 10.19 -17.79 7.52
N ASN A 84 11.15 -17.04 8.06
CA ASN A 84 12.47 -17.55 8.43
C ASN A 84 13.04 -16.69 9.58
N GLY A 85 14.30 -16.90 9.96
CA GLY A 85 14.93 -16.17 11.08
C GLY A 85 14.91 -14.64 10.95
N ASN A 86 14.79 -14.11 9.73
CA ASN A 86 14.82 -12.67 9.44
C ASN A 86 13.55 -12.17 8.72
N LEU A 87 12.51 -13.00 8.56
CA LEU A 87 11.25 -12.64 7.93
C LEU A 87 10.08 -13.14 8.79
N THR A 88 9.24 -12.24 9.27
CA THR A 88 8.07 -12.56 10.09
C THR A 88 6.82 -11.85 9.60
N PHE A 89 5.63 -12.45 9.83
CA PHE A 89 4.36 -11.89 9.44
C PHE A 89 3.34 -11.90 10.58
N HIS A 90 2.60 -10.78 10.73
CA HIS A 90 1.64 -10.62 11.83
C HIS A 90 0.31 -10.04 11.35
N VAL A 91 -0.80 -10.55 11.89
CA VAL A 91 -2.11 -9.90 11.72
C VAL A 91 -2.13 -8.64 12.57
N HIS A 92 -2.33 -7.47 11.92
CA HIS A 92 -2.30 -6.20 12.62
C HIS A 92 -3.11 -5.12 11.87
N ASP A 93 -3.79 -4.25 12.62
CA ASP A 93 -4.44 -3.07 12.07
C ASP A 93 -3.44 -1.92 12.00
N MET A 94 -3.19 -1.40 10.81
CA MET A 94 -2.19 -0.36 10.58
C MET A 94 -2.46 0.97 11.32
N ARG A 95 -3.69 1.19 11.83
CA ARG A 95 -4.03 2.37 12.66
C ARG A 95 -3.51 2.27 14.09
N LEU A 96 -3.05 1.10 14.50
CA LEU A 96 -2.59 0.85 15.86
C LEU A 96 -1.06 0.77 15.92
N PRO A 97 -0.42 1.25 17.00
CA PRO A 97 0.99 1.02 17.26
C PRO A 97 1.33 -0.47 17.28
N PHE A 98 2.47 -0.86 16.70
CA PHE A 98 2.89 -2.27 16.63
C PHE A 98 4.11 -2.55 17.54
N ARG A 99 5.26 -1.93 17.24
CA ARG A 99 6.50 -2.07 18.02
C ARG A 99 7.21 -0.72 18.12
N GLU A 100 7.45 -0.26 19.32
CA GLU A 100 8.08 1.04 19.58
C GLU A 100 9.53 1.08 19.09
N ASN A 101 9.86 2.11 18.28
CA ASN A 101 11.23 2.40 17.83
C ASN A 101 11.98 1.16 17.31
N ALA A 102 11.28 0.27 16.59
CA ALA A 102 11.81 -1.03 16.18
C ALA A 102 12.35 -1.05 14.74
N PHE A 103 11.88 -0.17 13.86
CA PHE A 103 12.16 -0.24 12.45
C PHE A 103 12.97 0.94 11.94
N ASP A 104 13.95 0.66 11.07
CA ASP A 104 14.74 1.67 10.39
C ASP A 104 13.97 2.26 9.19
N PHE A 105 13.16 1.40 8.54
CA PHE A 105 12.36 1.74 7.37
C PHE A 105 10.95 1.18 7.51
N ALA A 106 9.95 1.97 7.12
CA ALA A 106 8.57 1.52 6.95
C ALA A 106 8.12 1.78 5.52
N LEU A 107 7.48 0.80 4.90
CA LEU A 107 6.97 0.86 3.54
C LEU A 107 5.46 0.64 3.56
N ASN A 108 4.71 1.50 2.85
CA ASN A 108 3.31 1.30 2.55
C ASN A 108 3.13 1.43 1.03
N LEU A 109 2.99 0.30 0.36
CA LEU A 109 3.14 0.17 -1.08
C LEU A 109 1.81 -0.11 -1.78
N PHE A 110 1.76 0.17 -3.09
CA PHE A 110 0.63 -0.13 -3.99
C PHE A 110 -0.72 0.43 -3.56
N THR A 111 -0.73 1.67 -3.06
CA THR A 111 -1.96 2.36 -2.65
C THR A 111 -2.67 1.64 -1.50
N SER A 112 -1.90 1.18 -0.52
CA SER A 112 -2.44 0.57 0.71
C SER A 112 -2.73 1.60 1.81
N PHE A 113 -2.87 2.87 1.46
CA PHE A 113 -3.23 4.00 2.31
C PHE A 113 -4.57 4.60 1.88
N GLY A 114 -5.26 5.32 2.76
CA GLY A 114 -6.46 6.07 2.40
C GLY A 114 -7.75 5.23 2.31
N TYR A 115 -7.80 4.04 2.91
CA TYR A 115 -8.98 3.17 2.90
C TYR A 115 -10.06 3.57 3.92
N PHE A 116 -9.77 4.56 4.75
CA PHE A 116 -10.62 4.97 5.85
C PHE A 116 -11.53 6.13 5.46
N THR A 117 -12.62 6.29 6.22
CA THR A 117 -13.64 7.29 5.91
C THR A 117 -13.35 8.66 6.50
N THR A 118 -12.42 8.75 7.45
CA THR A 118 -12.09 9.98 8.16
C THR A 118 -10.62 10.35 8.00
N SER A 119 -10.32 11.65 8.00
CA SER A 119 -8.94 12.15 8.00
C SER A 119 -8.20 11.74 9.28
N GLN A 120 -8.91 11.62 10.41
CA GLN A 120 -8.32 11.16 11.67
C GLN A 120 -7.76 9.74 11.57
N GLU A 121 -8.48 8.81 10.95
CA GLU A 121 -7.97 7.43 10.77
C GLU A 121 -6.71 7.39 9.89
N ASN A 122 -6.61 8.27 8.88
CA ASN A 122 -5.37 8.41 8.12
C ASN A 122 -4.22 8.96 8.97
N ALA A 123 -4.50 9.93 9.85
CA ALA A 123 -3.52 10.44 10.81
C ALA A 123 -3.12 9.37 11.83
N ASP A 124 -4.05 8.51 12.28
CA ASP A 124 -3.76 7.41 13.21
C ASP A 124 -2.76 6.42 12.62
N VAL A 125 -2.86 6.11 11.30
CA VAL A 125 -1.86 5.28 10.59
C VAL A 125 -0.47 5.92 10.66
N LEU A 126 -0.38 7.23 10.38
CA LEU A 126 0.91 7.92 10.41
C LEU A 126 1.46 8.03 11.84
N ASN A 127 0.62 8.25 12.84
CA ASN A 127 1.03 8.23 14.25
C ASN A 127 1.55 6.85 14.67
N ALA A 128 0.89 5.78 14.25
CA ALA A 128 1.35 4.40 14.48
C ALA A 128 2.70 4.15 13.80
N LEU A 129 2.89 4.61 12.56
CA LEU A 129 4.16 4.53 11.84
C LEU A 129 5.27 5.34 12.52
N HIS A 130 4.94 6.55 13.02
CA HIS A 130 5.87 7.37 13.79
C HIS A 130 6.31 6.66 15.07
N TYR A 131 5.39 6.01 15.79
CA TYR A 131 5.71 5.19 16.97
C TYR A 131 6.62 4.00 16.62
N ASN A 132 6.34 3.32 15.52
CA ASN A 132 7.06 2.11 15.11
C ASN A 132 8.49 2.37 14.63
N LEU A 133 8.72 3.53 13.99
CA LEU A 133 10.03 3.89 13.44
C LEU A 133 10.99 4.35 14.53
N LYS A 134 12.25 3.95 14.41
CA LYS A 134 13.36 4.49 15.18
C LYS A 134 13.51 6.01 14.97
N PRO A 135 14.18 6.74 15.86
CA PRO A 135 14.57 8.13 15.60
C PRO A 135 15.32 8.23 14.25
N LYS A 136 14.92 9.18 13.41
CA LYS A 136 15.40 9.36 12.03
C LYS A 136 15.05 8.21 11.06
N GLY A 137 14.26 7.24 11.47
CA GLY A 137 13.72 6.19 10.61
C GLY A 137 12.93 6.77 9.45
N LYS A 138 12.94 6.09 8.30
CA LYS A 138 12.34 6.60 7.05
C LYS A 138 11.07 5.84 6.70
N LEU A 139 10.10 6.58 6.18
CA LEU A 139 8.82 6.10 5.67
C LEU A 139 8.79 6.28 4.15
N LEU A 140 8.33 5.28 3.42
CA LEU A 140 7.94 5.41 2.02
C LEU A 140 6.46 5.07 1.88
N ILE A 141 5.70 5.99 1.29
CA ILE A 141 4.31 5.77 0.89
C ILE A 141 4.23 5.81 -0.63
N ASP A 142 3.75 4.73 -1.25
CA ASP A 142 3.46 4.67 -2.67
C ASP A 142 1.95 4.77 -2.89
N PHE A 143 1.53 5.87 -3.48
CA PHE A 143 0.13 6.19 -3.70
C PHE A 143 -0.15 6.50 -5.18
N LEU A 144 -1.42 6.52 -5.55
CA LEU A 144 -1.84 6.97 -6.88
C LEU A 144 -1.67 8.50 -7.02
N ASN A 145 -1.39 8.97 -8.24
CA ASN A 145 -1.51 10.40 -8.54
C ASN A 145 -2.96 10.72 -8.90
N ILE A 146 -3.65 11.42 -8.02
CA ILE A 146 -5.07 11.74 -8.20
C ILE A 146 -5.33 12.55 -9.48
N ALA A 147 -4.43 13.44 -9.89
CA ALA A 147 -4.59 14.24 -11.09
C ALA A 147 -4.60 13.35 -12.36
N GLU A 148 -3.71 12.36 -12.44
CA GLU A 148 -3.71 11.39 -13.54
C GLU A 148 -4.93 10.47 -13.50
N VAL A 149 -5.35 10.01 -12.32
CA VAL A 149 -6.57 9.21 -12.19
C VAL A 149 -7.81 9.98 -12.65
N GLN A 150 -7.90 11.27 -12.35
CA GLN A 150 -9.02 12.13 -12.79
C GLN A 150 -9.06 12.29 -14.30
N LYS A 151 -7.90 12.42 -14.96
CA LYS A 151 -7.82 12.56 -16.43
C LYS A 151 -8.18 11.27 -17.16
N GLY A 152 -7.69 10.14 -16.65
CA GLY A 152 -7.80 8.83 -17.31
C GLY A 152 -8.89 7.93 -16.74
N LEU A 153 -9.88 8.44 -15.99
CA LEU A 153 -10.87 7.61 -15.33
C LEU A 153 -11.77 6.88 -16.34
N ILE A 154 -11.61 5.57 -16.40
CA ILE A 154 -12.52 4.70 -17.14
C ILE A 154 -13.73 4.41 -16.22
N HIS A 155 -14.88 5.01 -16.51
CA HIS A 155 -16.08 4.92 -15.67
C HIS A 155 -16.64 3.51 -15.58
N SER A 156 -16.63 2.74 -16.68
CA SER A 156 -17.12 1.36 -16.71
C SER A 156 -16.22 0.49 -17.58
N GLU A 157 -15.97 -0.72 -17.13
CA GLU A 157 -15.12 -1.69 -17.81
C GLU A 157 -15.65 -3.10 -17.58
N LYS A 158 -15.60 -3.95 -18.61
CA LYS A 158 -15.94 -5.37 -18.51
C LYS A 158 -14.73 -6.21 -18.88
N LEU A 159 -14.39 -7.18 -18.03
CA LEU A 159 -13.26 -8.08 -18.19
C LEU A 159 -13.71 -9.52 -18.02
N SER A 160 -13.06 -10.44 -18.75
CA SER A 160 -13.20 -11.88 -18.54
C SER A 160 -11.83 -12.45 -18.19
N ILE A 161 -11.69 -13.06 -17.04
CA ILE A 161 -10.44 -13.62 -16.53
C ILE A 161 -10.72 -15.05 -16.06
N GLU A 162 -10.13 -16.04 -16.72
CA GLU A 162 -10.32 -17.48 -16.40
C GLU A 162 -11.79 -17.91 -16.34
N GLY A 163 -12.65 -17.34 -17.19
CA GLY A 163 -14.08 -17.65 -17.22
C GLY A 163 -14.93 -16.82 -16.25
N VAL A 164 -14.31 -16.11 -15.29
CA VAL A 164 -14.98 -15.20 -14.39
C VAL A 164 -15.19 -13.85 -15.07
N GLN A 165 -16.42 -13.34 -15.03
CA GLN A 165 -16.78 -12.04 -15.60
C GLN A 165 -16.73 -10.97 -14.50
N PHE A 166 -16.08 -9.85 -14.81
CA PHE A 166 -16.03 -8.67 -13.96
C PHE A 166 -16.64 -7.48 -14.69
N GLU A 167 -17.57 -6.79 -14.05
CA GLU A 167 -18.05 -5.46 -14.49
C GLU A 167 -17.67 -4.47 -13.39
N ILE A 168 -16.83 -3.49 -13.74
CA ILE A 168 -16.21 -2.57 -12.79
C ILE A 168 -16.70 -1.17 -13.11
N ASN A 169 -17.44 -0.54 -12.19
CA ASN A 169 -17.88 0.84 -12.29
C ASN A 169 -17.05 1.71 -11.35
N ARG A 170 -16.47 2.79 -11.88
CA ARG A 170 -15.59 3.70 -11.13
C ARG A 170 -16.16 5.11 -11.12
N LYS A 171 -16.01 5.80 -10.01
CA LYS A 171 -16.34 7.22 -9.87
C LYS A 171 -15.44 7.91 -8.87
N ILE A 172 -15.34 9.22 -9.00
CA ILE A 172 -14.69 10.08 -8.00
C ILE A 172 -15.78 11.00 -7.46
N GLU A 173 -16.11 10.82 -6.20
CA GLU A 173 -17.13 11.63 -5.55
C GLU A 173 -16.83 11.83 -4.06
N LYS A 174 -17.20 12.98 -3.51
CA LYS A 174 -17.07 13.28 -2.07
C LYS A 174 -15.67 13.02 -1.49
N GLY A 175 -14.61 13.24 -2.30
CA GLY A 175 -13.24 13.03 -1.87
C GLY A 175 -12.77 11.58 -1.89
N PHE A 176 -13.50 10.68 -2.55
CA PHE A 176 -13.13 9.27 -2.70
C PHE A 176 -13.12 8.82 -4.15
N ILE A 177 -12.18 7.95 -4.48
CA ILE A 177 -12.19 7.12 -5.68
C ILE A 177 -12.85 5.81 -5.28
N THR A 178 -13.97 5.49 -5.91
CA THR A 178 -14.74 4.28 -5.61
C THR A 178 -14.81 3.36 -6.81
N LYS A 179 -14.77 2.06 -6.56
CA LYS A 179 -15.07 1.01 -7.52
C LYS A 179 -16.20 0.15 -6.97
N GLU A 180 -17.20 -0.11 -7.80
CA GLU A 180 -18.20 -1.15 -7.60
C GLU A 180 -17.88 -2.27 -8.58
N ILE A 181 -17.63 -3.47 -8.07
CA ILE A 181 -17.12 -4.61 -8.83
C ILE A 181 -18.16 -5.72 -8.77
N HIS A 182 -18.88 -5.92 -9.88
CA HIS A 182 -19.80 -7.02 -10.04
C HIS A 182 -19.03 -8.22 -10.61
N VAL A 183 -19.17 -9.36 -9.96
CA VAL A 183 -18.53 -10.62 -10.33
C VAL A 183 -19.60 -11.63 -10.70
N SER A 184 -19.41 -12.33 -11.83
CA SER A 184 -20.23 -13.48 -12.24
C SER A 184 -19.33 -14.67 -12.53
N ASP A 185 -19.53 -15.76 -11.79
CA ASP A 185 -18.70 -16.96 -11.82
C ASP A 185 -19.57 -18.22 -11.74
N GLY A 186 -19.65 -19.00 -12.81
CA GLY A 186 -20.39 -20.26 -12.86
C GLY A 186 -21.84 -20.15 -12.41
N GLY A 187 -22.54 -19.06 -12.73
CA GLY A 187 -23.93 -18.78 -12.32
C GLY A 187 -24.07 -18.16 -10.92
N LYS A 188 -22.97 -17.98 -10.18
CA LYS A 188 -22.95 -17.22 -8.93
C LYS A 188 -22.64 -15.77 -9.21
N THR A 189 -23.21 -14.85 -8.43
CA THR A 189 -22.96 -13.42 -8.52
C THR A 189 -22.52 -12.86 -7.16
N ALA A 190 -21.62 -11.90 -7.17
CA ALA A 190 -21.18 -11.16 -5.98
C ALA A 190 -20.91 -9.70 -6.35
N VAL A 191 -21.03 -8.79 -5.37
CA VAL A 191 -20.67 -7.38 -5.54
C VAL A 191 -19.68 -6.99 -4.45
N PHE A 192 -18.58 -6.39 -4.88
CA PHE A 192 -17.52 -5.88 -4.01
C PHE A 192 -17.33 -4.38 -4.24
N TYR A 193 -16.71 -3.74 -3.29
CA TYR A 193 -16.41 -2.31 -3.34
C TYR A 193 -14.95 -2.06 -3.02
N GLU A 194 -14.36 -1.08 -3.69
CA GLU A 194 -13.13 -0.41 -3.27
C GLU A 194 -13.43 1.07 -3.05
N SER A 195 -12.88 1.65 -2.00
CA SER A 195 -13.02 3.07 -1.72
C SER A 195 -11.70 3.60 -1.15
N VAL A 196 -11.07 4.49 -1.89
CA VAL A 196 -9.78 5.09 -1.52
C VAL A 196 -9.94 6.59 -1.47
N SER A 197 -9.46 7.23 -0.41
CA SER A 197 -9.43 8.70 -0.30
C SER A 197 -8.66 9.30 -1.48
N ALA A 198 -9.23 10.31 -2.13
CA ALA A 198 -8.61 10.99 -3.27
C ALA A 198 -7.57 12.01 -2.79
N LEU A 199 -6.54 11.53 -2.07
CA LEU A 199 -5.52 12.38 -1.46
C LEU A 199 -4.56 12.91 -2.52
N SER A 200 -4.38 14.23 -2.52
CA SER A 200 -3.39 14.93 -3.32
C SER A 200 -2.03 14.96 -2.63
N LYS A 201 -0.98 15.38 -3.35
CA LYS A 201 0.33 15.71 -2.76
C LYS A 201 0.19 16.66 -1.57
N GLN A 202 -0.67 17.69 -1.70
CA GLN A 202 -0.84 18.70 -0.65
C GLN A 202 -1.49 18.12 0.62
N ASP A 203 -2.44 17.18 0.47
CA ASP A 203 -3.04 16.48 1.60
C ASP A 203 -1.99 15.66 2.35
N PHE A 204 -1.11 14.95 1.65
CA PHE A 204 0.01 14.23 2.27
C PHE A 204 1.01 15.16 2.96
N VAL A 205 1.32 16.32 2.39
CA VAL A 205 2.17 17.32 3.05
C VAL A 205 1.58 17.74 4.40
N GLY A 206 0.28 18.02 4.44
CA GLY A 206 -0.42 18.37 5.68
C GLY A 206 -0.44 17.23 6.69
N LEU A 207 -0.82 16.02 6.26
CA LEU A 207 -0.90 14.83 7.12
C LEU A 207 0.47 14.46 7.71
N LEU A 208 1.52 14.38 6.89
CA LEU A 208 2.87 14.03 7.34
C LEU A 208 3.43 15.08 8.29
N GLY A 209 3.28 16.37 7.95
CA GLY A 209 3.74 17.46 8.83
C GLY A 209 3.04 17.45 10.19
N SER A 210 1.73 17.20 10.23
CA SER A 210 0.96 17.16 11.49
C SER A 210 1.25 15.93 12.35
N THR A 211 1.86 14.88 11.80
CA THR A 211 2.18 13.61 12.48
C THR A 211 3.68 13.40 12.72
N GLY A 212 4.47 14.48 12.63
CA GLY A 212 5.89 14.45 12.99
C GLY A 212 6.81 13.85 11.94
N PHE A 213 6.44 13.95 10.65
CA PHE A 213 7.30 13.55 9.53
C PHE A 213 7.78 14.75 8.72
N GLU A 214 9.04 14.72 8.34
CA GLU A 214 9.67 15.61 7.37
C GLU A 214 9.75 14.91 6.02
N ILE A 215 9.19 15.51 4.97
CA ILE A 215 9.30 14.98 3.61
C ILE A 215 10.72 15.23 3.10
N LEU A 216 11.37 14.17 2.62
CA LEU A 216 12.70 14.20 2.02
C LEU A 216 12.64 14.35 0.51
N ASP A 217 11.85 13.48 -0.14
CA ASP A 217 11.71 13.43 -1.59
C ASP A 217 10.31 13.01 -2.03
N ILE A 218 9.94 13.39 -3.26
CA ILE A 218 8.69 12.97 -3.90
C ILE A 218 8.99 12.53 -5.33
N PHE A 219 8.63 11.29 -5.65
CA PHE A 219 8.85 10.67 -6.96
C PHE A 219 7.54 10.35 -7.66
N GLY A 220 7.60 10.23 -8.99
CA GLY A 220 6.44 10.07 -9.86
C GLY A 220 6.23 8.65 -10.40
N ASN A 221 7.20 7.75 -10.25
CA ASN A 221 7.13 6.39 -10.76
C ASN A 221 8.09 5.45 -10.01
N TYR A 222 8.03 4.15 -10.31
CA TYR A 222 8.85 3.12 -9.65
C TYR A 222 10.34 3.17 -10.00
N ASN A 223 10.74 3.97 -10.99
CA ASN A 223 12.15 4.27 -11.27
C ASN A 223 12.68 5.46 -10.46
N LEU A 224 11.87 6.00 -9.53
CA LEU A 224 12.15 7.16 -8.71
C LEU A 224 12.48 8.42 -9.55
N ALA A 225 11.80 8.60 -10.70
CA ALA A 225 11.86 9.86 -11.44
C ALA A 225 11.09 10.95 -10.67
N GLN A 226 11.52 12.19 -10.82
CA GLN A 226 10.92 13.35 -10.15
C GLN A 226 9.40 13.40 -10.40
N PHE A 227 8.64 13.74 -9.36
CA PHE A 227 7.18 13.84 -9.46
C PHE A 227 6.77 15.08 -10.26
N ASP A 228 5.93 14.85 -11.23
CA ASP A 228 5.16 15.88 -11.94
C ASP A 228 3.66 15.59 -11.77
N ARG A 229 2.90 16.60 -11.33
CA ARG A 229 1.48 16.44 -11.02
C ARG A 229 0.66 15.99 -12.22
N GLU A 230 1.01 16.50 -13.42
CA GLU A 230 0.20 16.36 -14.62
C GLU A 230 0.50 15.09 -15.43
N SER A 231 1.65 14.44 -15.17
CA SER A 231 2.12 13.32 -15.99
C SER A 231 2.62 12.11 -15.21
N SER A 232 2.90 12.24 -13.91
CA SER A 232 3.40 11.11 -13.13
C SER A 232 2.31 10.08 -12.86
N PRO A 233 2.53 8.79 -13.13
CA PRO A 233 1.55 7.73 -12.84
C PRO A 233 1.36 7.48 -11.34
N ARG A 234 2.35 7.82 -10.52
CA ARG A 234 2.34 7.58 -9.07
C ARG A 234 2.66 8.87 -8.29
N LEU A 235 2.38 8.82 -7.00
CA LEU A 235 2.84 9.75 -5.99
C LEU A 235 3.58 8.93 -4.93
N ILE A 236 4.91 8.92 -5.00
CA ILE A 236 5.77 8.17 -4.07
C ILE A 236 6.45 9.18 -3.16
N ILE A 237 6.15 9.12 -1.88
CA ILE A 237 6.64 10.08 -0.88
C ILE A 237 7.62 9.37 0.03
N ILE A 238 8.80 9.94 0.18
CA ILE A 238 9.78 9.52 1.17
C ILE A 238 9.84 10.59 2.26
N ALA A 239 9.64 10.16 3.49
CA ALA A 239 9.64 11.02 4.65
C ALA A 239 10.52 10.43 5.76
N ARG A 240 10.94 11.26 6.70
CA ARG A 240 11.76 10.90 7.86
C ARG A 240 11.00 11.25 9.13
N LYS A 241 11.06 10.37 10.14
CA LYS A 241 10.60 10.68 11.48
C LYS A 241 11.41 11.87 12.01
N SER A 242 10.72 12.96 12.34
CA SER A 242 11.33 14.14 12.97
C SER A 242 11.90 13.78 14.34
N PRO A 243 12.92 14.51 14.81
CA PRO A 243 13.52 14.29 16.12
C PRO A 243 12.51 14.42 17.27
#